data_dd5e33d9584fa59f133c86dfbf3c141b
#
_entry.id   dd5e33d9584fa59f133c86dfbf3c141b
#
_cell.length_a   1.000
_cell.length_b   1.000
_cell.length_c   1.000
_cell.angle_alpha   90.00
_cell.angle_beta   90.00
_cell.angle_gamma   90.00
#
_symmetry.space_group_name_H-M   'P 1'
#
loop_
_entity.id
_entity.type
_entity.pdbx_description
1 polymer ?
#
loop_
_entity_poly.entity_id
_entity_poly.type
_entity_poly.pdbx_seq_one_letter_code
_entity_poly.pdbx_strand_id
1 'polypeptide(L)'
;MAPKKRSKRRKLLFVDTNIWLDFYRARQEAGLKLLEKTEAVAGHLIVSYQLESEFKKNRQAAILEGMQELKAPSQIARPGLLSDAKAAKVMNQSLKEAEKRVRSLKSKLARVIANPAVHDPVYKTCQRIFHKDDAITLTREDKNRQGIRRRAMRRFLHGCPPRKRTDTSLGDAFNWEWIIQCAKDQNADVLIVSRDSDYGITFDDKSYINDHLKQEFSERVSRKAKVILFGRLSEALRQFDVELSKQVVDAEAEVAAAAKDSSGTSLLDRAKDVEKALAEIERQFSPRAKNLFKLNVE
;
A
#
# COMPACT_ATOMS: atom_id res chain seq x y z
N MET A 1 47.23 -17.85 -5.27
CA MET A 1 46.11 -17.19 -5.97
C MET A 1 45.23 -16.55 -4.96
N ALA A 2 45.15 -15.22 -4.93
CA ALA A 2 44.26 -14.50 -4.05
C ALA A 2 42.78 -14.75 -4.45
N PRO A 3 41.84 -14.96 -3.48
CA PRO A 3 40.45 -15.18 -3.82
C PRO A 3 39.91 -13.90 -4.45
N LYS A 4 39.45 -13.98 -5.71
CA LYS A 4 38.73 -12.91 -6.38
C LYS A 4 37.55 -12.50 -5.48
N LYS A 5 37.58 -11.28 -4.92
CA LYS A 5 36.41 -10.67 -4.26
C LYS A 5 35.23 -10.78 -5.20
N ARG A 6 34.25 -11.63 -4.85
CA ARG A 6 32.97 -11.72 -5.57
C ARG A 6 32.36 -10.32 -5.56
N SER A 7 32.24 -9.69 -6.71
CA SER A 7 31.51 -8.43 -6.82
C SER A 7 30.09 -8.67 -6.28
N LYS A 8 29.68 -7.85 -5.32
CA LYS A 8 28.36 -7.91 -4.71
C LYS A 8 27.34 -7.65 -5.84
N ARG A 9 26.43 -8.57 -6.12
CA ARG A 9 25.40 -8.37 -7.15
C ARG A 9 24.52 -7.19 -6.78
N ARG A 10 24.04 -6.47 -7.77
CA ARG A 10 23.03 -5.40 -7.56
C ARG A 10 21.81 -6.04 -6.90
N LYS A 11 21.18 -5.34 -5.97
CA LYS A 11 19.91 -5.73 -5.39
C LYS A 11 18.82 -4.84 -5.96
N LEU A 12 17.70 -5.43 -6.34
CA LEU A 12 16.47 -4.73 -6.73
C LEU A 12 15.38 -5.03 -5.71
N LEU A 13 14.43 -4.12 -5.55
CA LEU A 13 13.35 -4.20 -4.59
C LEU A 13 12.02 -4.09 -5.33
N PHE A 14 11.15 -5.07 -5.17
CA PHE A 14 9.74 -4.98 -5.55
C PHE A 14 8.89 -4.88 -4.30
N VAL A 15 8.01 -3.89 -4.26
CA VAL A 15 7.06 -3.66 -3.16
C VAL A 15 5.66 -3.80 -3.71
N ASP A 16 4.92 -4.75 -3.17
CA ASP A 16 3.58 -5.09 -3.62
C ASP A 16 2.56 -4.01 -3.25
N THR A 17 1.45 -3.95 -3.99
CA THR A 17 0.39 -2.94 -3.83
C THR A 17 -0.16 -2.87 -2.42
N ASN A 18 -0.34 -4.00 -1.75
CA ASN A 18 -0.84 -4.05 -0.38
C ASN A 18 0.06 -3.30 0.62
N ILE A 19 1.37 -3.31 0.41
CA ILE A 19 2.36 -2.60 1.23
C ILE A 19 2.31 -1.09 0.96
N TRP A 20 2.15 -0.67 -0.31
CA TRP A 20 1.97 0.74 -0.64
C TRP A 20 0.69 1.33 -0.03
N LEU A 21 -0.37 0.54 0.09
CA LEU A 21 -1.63 0.96 0.69
C LEU A 21 -1.56 1.05 2.22
N ASP A 22 -0.63 0.37 2.86
CA ASP A 22 -0.43 0.45 4.30
C ASP A 22 -0.05 1.84 4.79
N PHE A 23 0.57 2.66 3.95
CA PHE A 23 0.85 4.05 4.29
C PHE A 23 -0.42 4.88 4.59
N TYR A 24 -1.59 4.46 4.09
CA TYR A 24 -2.89 5.03 4.44
C TYR A 24 -3.51 4.43 5.70
N ARG A 25 -3.08 3.25 6.09
CA ARG A 25 -3.52 2.53 7.30
C ARG A 25 -2.66 2.84 8.52
N ALA A 26 -1.49 3.44 8.29
CA ALA A 26 -0.56 3.80 9.37
C ALA A 26 -1.21 4.81 10.33
N ARG A 27 -1.32 4.42 11.61
CA ARG A 27 -1.92 5.26 12.67
C ARG A 27 -0.93 6.28 13.23
N GLN A 28 0.35 6.06 13.04
CA GLN A 28 1.42 6.90 13.58
C GLN A 28 2.20 7.59 12.45
N GLU A 29 2.66 8.79 12.71
CA GLU A 29 3.53 9.53 11.77
C GLU A 29 4.81 8.75 11.41
N ALA A 30 5.28 7.91 12.33
CA ALA A 30 6.41 7.00 12.10
C ALA A 30 6.23 6.11 10.85
N GLY A 31 4.98 5.72 10.51
CA GLY A 31 4.69 4.98 9.29
C GLY A 31 5.00 5.78 8.02
N LEU A 32 4.79 7.11 8.02
CA LEU A 32 5.14 7.97 6.89
C LEU A 32 6.64 8.14 6.71
N LYS A 33 7.43 8.07 7.79
CA LYS A 33 8.90 8.06 7.70
C LYS A 33 9.43 6.83 6.96
N LEU A 34 8.73 5.70 7.03
CA LEU A 34 9.08 4.52 6.25
C LEU A 34 8.93 4.78 4.74
N LEU A 35 7.93 5.56 4.33
CA LEU A 35 7.73 5.97 2.94
C LEU A 35 8.90 6.85 2.43
N GLU A 36 9.36 7.82 3.24
CA GLU A 36 10.52 8.65 2.91
C GLU A 36 11.79 7.80 2.75
N LYS A 37 11.99 6.82 3.64
CA LYS A 37 13.12 5.87 3.54
C LYS A 37 13.01 4.98 2.30
N THR A 38 11.79 4.64 1.88
CA THR A 38 11.56 3.89 0.64
C THR A 38 11.88 4.74 -0.59
N GLU A 39 11.53 6.02 -0.58
CA GLU A 39 11.88 6.96 -1.64
C GLU A 39 13.40 7.12 -1.79
N ALA A 40 14.15 7.10 -0.68
CA ALA A 40 15.61 7.18 -0.71
C ALA A 40 16.28 6.02 -1.49
N VAL A 41 15.64 4.86 -1.58
CA VAL A 41 16.11 3.71 -2.36
C VAL A 41 15.39 3.57 -3.71
N ALA A 42 14.72 4.62 -4.21
CA ALA A 42 13.93 4.57 -5.44
C ALA A 42 14.71 4.04 -6.65
N GLY A 43 16.04 4.25 -6.71
CA GLY A 43 16.92 3.71 -7.76
C GLY A 43 17.06 2.19 -7.78
N HIS A 44 16.50 1.50 -6.81
CA HIS A 44 16.45 0.04 -6.71
C HIS A 44 15.04 -0.51 -6.84
N LEU A 45 14.01 0.34 -6.87
CA LEU A 45 12.61 -0.06 -6.91
C LEU A 45 12.18 -0.47 -8.32
N ILE A 46 11.73 -1.72 -8.43
CA ILE A 46 11.04 -2.22 -9.63
C ILE A 46 9.61 -1.70 -9.59
N VAL A 47 9.22 -0.98 -10.63
CA VAL A 47 7.89 -0.38 -10.76
C VAL A 47 7.26 -0.77 -12.09
N SER A 48 5.94 -0.93 -12.12
CA SER A 48 5.17 -1.15 -13.34
C SER A 48 3.92 -0.27 -13.34
N TYR A 49 3.44 0.09 -14.52
CA TYR A 49 2.15 0.78 -14.66
C TYR A 49 0.98 -0.05 -14.12
N GLN A 50 1.13 -1.38 -14.02
CA GLN A 50 0.15 -2.28 -13.42
C GLN A 50 0.08 -2.05 -11.92
N LEU A 51 1.23 -2.03 -11.24
CA LEU A 51 1.34 -1.70 -9.82
C LEU A 51 0.72 -0.34 -9.51
N GLU A 52 1.04 0.67 -10.30
CA GLU A 52 0.45 2.01 -10.16
C GLU A 52 -1.08 1.99 -10.34
N SER A 53 -1.58 1.26 -11.34
CA SER A 53 -3.02 1.15 -11.60
C SER A 53 -3.75 0.49 -10.43
N GLU A 54 -3.19 -0.55 -9.86
CA GLU A 54 -3.73 -1.24 -8.67
C GLU A 54 -3.70 -0.34 -7.43
N PHE A 55 -2.61 0.39 -7.22
CA PHE A 55 -2.51 1.37 -6.16
C PHE A 55 -3.60 2.44 -6.28
N LYS A 56 -3.77 3.04 -7.47
CA LYS A 56 -4.81 4.06 -7.72
C LYS A 56 -6.21 3.50 -7.52
N LYS A 57 -6.48 2.29 -7.99
CA LYS A 57 -7.79 1.60 -7.86
C LYS A 57 -8.16 1.39 -6.39
N ASN A 58 -7.21 0.98 -5.54
CA ASN A 58 -7.48 0.56 -4.17
C ASN A 58 -7.24 1.68 -3.13
N ARG A 59 -6.60 2.78 -3.52
CA ARG A 59 -6.22 3.88 -2.63
C ARG A 59 -7.40 4.46 -1.85
N GLN A 60 -8.50 4.76 -2.54
CA GLN A 60 -9.67 5.37 -1.90
C GLN A 60 -10.26 4.46 -0.83
N ALA A 61 -10.34 3.15 -1.10
CA ALA A 61 -10.81 2.17 -0.14
C ALA A 61 -9.92 2.15 1.12
N ALA A 62 -8.59 2.15 0.96
CA ALA A 62 -7.66 2.17 2.09
C ALA A 62 -7.79 3.44 2.96
N ILE A 63 -8.06 4.60 2.34
CA ILE A 63 -8.33 5.84 3.09
C ILE A 63 -9.66 5.75 3.85
N LEU A 64 -10.70 5.19 3.22
CA LEU A 64 -12.02 5.07 3.84
C LEU A 64 -12.02 4.08 5.02
N GLU A 65 -11.23 3.01 4.95
CA GLU A 65 -10.99 2.12 6.10
C GLU A 65 -10.50 2.93 7.32
N GLY A 66 -9.51 3.80 7.14
CA GLY A 66 -9.02 4.69 8.20
C GLY A 66 -10.06 5.73 8.68
N MET A 67 -10.94 6.20 7.78
CA MET A 67 -12.02 7.12 8.16
C MET A 67 -13.10 6.47 9.05
N GLN A 68 -13.40 5.19 8.83
CA GLN A 68 -14.36 4.45 9.64
C GLN A 68 -13.89 4.28 11.09
N GLU A 69 -12.58 4.21 11.30
CA GLU A 69 -11.99 4.16 12.64
C GLU A 69 -12.07 5.48 13.40
N LEU A 70 -12.21 6.61 12.69
CA LEU A 70 -12.39 7.94 13.30
C LEU A 70 -13.81 8.11 13.83
N LYS A 71 -14.04 7.56 15.02
CA LYS A 71 -15.30 7.70 15.75
C LYS A 71 -15.18 8.76 16.84
N ALA A 72 -16.18 9.61 16.96
CA ALA A 72 -16.31 10.46 18.15
C ALA A 72 -16.67 9.56 19.34
N PRO A 73 -16.21 9.90 20.56
CA PRO A 73 -16.67 9.22 21.75
C PRO A 73 -18.20 9.32 21.82
N SER A 74 -18.86 8.18 22.08
CA SER A 74 -20.31 8.13 22.27
C SER A 74 -20.70 8.81 23.59
N GLN A 75 -22.00 9.08 23.75
CA GLN A 75 -22.54 9.64 24.99
C GLN A 75 -22.10 8.79 26.19
N ILE A 76 -21.64 9.46 27.24
CA ILE A 76 -21.34 8.78 28.51
C ILE A 76 -22.66 8.63 29.26
N ALA A 77 -23.08 7.38 29.45
CA ALA A 77 -24.26 7.06 30.27
C ALA A 77 -24.05 7.56 31.71
N ARG A 78 -24.99 8.33 32.23
CA ARG A 78 -24.91 8.87 33.57
C ARG A 78 -26.30 8.87 34.22
N PRO A 79 -26.39 8.77 35.57
CA PRO A 79 -27.62 8.93 36.31
C PRO A 79 -28.18 10.34 36.08
N GLY A 80 -29.48 10.44 35.87
CA GLY A 80 -30.18 11.74 35.67
C GLY A 80 -29.97 12.76 36.80
N LEU A 81 -29.78 12.24 38.02
CA LEU A 81 -29.48 13.04 39.23
C LEU A 81 -28.19 13.88 39.10
N LEU A 82 -27.26 13.46 38.26
CA LEU A 82 -25.97 14.17 38.03
C LEU A 82 -25.99 15.08 36.80
N SER A 83 -27.15 15.26 36.15
CA SER A 83 -27.25 16.05 34.90
C SER A 83 -26.85 17.52 35.08
N ASP A 84 -27.12 18.09 36.23
CA ASP A 84 -26.85 19.51 36.55
C ASP A 84 -25.46 19.75 37.15
N ALA A 85 -24.72 18.68 37.49
CA ALA A 85 -23.39 18.80 38.03
C ALA A 85 -22.44 19.53 37.05
N LYS A 86 -21.64 20.47 37.57
CA LYS A 86 -20.66 21.23 36.78
C LYS A 86 -19.76 20.31 35.94
N ALA A 87 -19.31 19.21 36.54
CA ALA A 87 -18.50 18.18 35.85
C ALA A 87 -19.24 17.57 34.66
N ALA A 88 -20.55 17.30 34.77
CA ALA A 88 -21.36 16.75 33.69
C ALA A 88 -21.51 17.74 32.51
N LYS A 89 -21.65 19.04 32.82
CA LYS A 89 -21.68 20.09 31.78
C LYS A 89 -20.36 20.19 31.03
N VAL A 90 -19.21 20.20 31.74
CA VAL A 90 -17.87 20.25 31.14
C VAL A 90 -17.62 19.01 30.26
N MET A 91 -18.00 17.83 30.75
CA MET A 91 -17.86 16.60 29.98
C MET A 91 -18.66 16.60 28.67
N ASN A 92 -19.92 17.10 28.71
CA ASN A 92 -20.74 17.26 27.51
C ASN A 92 -20.10 18.24 26.50
N GLN A 93 -19.53 19.32 26.99
CA GLN A 93 -18.84 20.28 26.13
C GLN A 93 -17.63 19.67 25.48
N SER A 94 -16.80 18.92 26.23
CA SER A 94 -15.63 18.20 25.69
C SER A 94 -16.02 17.16 24.62
N LEU A 95 -17.14 16.45 24.82
CA LEU A 95 -17.66 15.52 23.82
C LEU A 95 -18.05 16.24 22.51
N LYS A 96 -18.78 17.37 22.61
CA LYS A 96 -19.16 18.19 21.45
C LYS A 96 -17.92 18.72 20.71
N GLU A 97 -16.91 19.14 21.45
CA GLU A 97 -15.62 19.56 20.84
C GLU A 97 -14.90 18.42 20.16
N ALA A 98 -14.87 17.23 20.78
CA ALA A 98 -14.29 16.03 20.16
C ALA A 98 -15.01 15.66 18.86
N GLU A 99 -16.36 15.68 18.84
CA GLU A 99 -17.15 15.47 17.62
C GLU A 99 -16.83 16.49 16.53
N LYS A 100 -16.69 17.77 16.89
CA LYS A 100 -16.33 18.83 15.94
C LYS A 100 -14.93 18.57 15.34
N ARG A 101 -13.97 18.16 16.17
CA ARG A 101 -12.60 17.82 15.72
C ARG A 101 -12.61 16.60 14.80
N VAL A 102 -13.34 15.54 15.15
CA VAL A 102 -13.50 14.35 14.28
C VAL A 102 -14.10 14.74 12.93
N ARG A 103 -15.15 15.56 12.90
CA ARG A 103 -15.71 16.07 11.64
C ARG A 103 -14.68 16.86 10.82
N SER A 104 -13.87 17.69 11.46
CA SER A 104 -12.79 18.42 10.78
C SER A 104 -11.74 17.49 10.17
N LEU A 105 -11.34 16.42 10.89
CA LEU A 105 -10.41 15.41 10.37
C LEU A 105 -11.01 14.65 9.18
N LYS A 106 -12.27 14.23 9.27
CA LYS A 106 -12.98 13.60 8.14
C LYS A 106 -13.05 14.52 6.92
N SER A 107 -13.27 15.84 7.12
CA SER A 107 -13.24 16.82 6.03
C SER A 107 -11.85 16.96 5.39
N LYS A 108 -10.76 16.83 6.16
CA LYS A 108 -9.40 16.80 5.61
C LYS A 108 -9.18 15.55 4.76
N LEU A 109 -9.59 14.36 5.24
CA LEU A 109 -9.48 13.12 4.48
C LEU A 109 -10.33 13.15 3.20
N ALA A 110 -11.52 13.74 3.23
CA ALA A 110 -12.35 13.93 2.04
C ALA A 110 -11.61 14.76 0.96
N ARG A 111 -10.87 15.82 1.35
CA ARG A 111 -10.04 16.59 0.42
C ARG A 111 -8.88 15.77 -0.15
N VAL A 112 -8.26 14.91 0.67
CA VAL A 112 -7.23 13.96 0.23
C VAL A 112 -7.79 12.99 -0.82
N ILE A 113 -9.03 12.50 -0.64
CA ILE A 113 -9.71 11.64 -1.62
C ILE A 113 -10.00 12.40 -2.91
N ALA A 114 -10.58 13.60 -2.82
CA ALA A 114 -11.05 14.38 -3.96
C ALA A 114 -9.92 14.92 -4.83
N ASN A 115 -8.82 15.39 -4.22
CA ASN A 115 -7.68 15.95 -4.97
C ASN A 115 -6.34 15.45 -4.39
N PRO A 116 -5.94 14.22 -4.75
CA PRO A 116 -4.71 13.61 -4.24
C PRO A 116 -3.45 14.38 -4.64
N ALA A 117 -3.42 14.94 -5.83
CA ALA A 117 -2.26 15.67 -6.31
C ALA A 117 -1.92 16.90 -5.45
N VAL A 118 -2.92 17.49 -4.78
CA VAL A 118 -2.73 18.67 -3.92
C VAL A 118 -2.62 18.29 -2.45
N HIS A 119 -3.46 17.38 -1.96
CA HIS A 119 -3.68 17.19 -0.53
C HIS A 119 -3.09 15.89 0.05
N ASP A 120 -2.59 14.98 -0.81
CA ASP A 120 -2.12 13.66 -0.38
C ASP A 120 -0.60 13.55 -0.46
N PRO A 121 0.13 13.59 0.66
CA PRO A 121 1.58 13.45 0.66
C PRO A 121 2.02 12.04 0.25
N VAL A 122 1.26 11.00 0.63
CA VAL A 122 1.57 9.61 0.26
C VAL A 122 1.46 9.45 -1.26
N TYR A 123 0.35 9.91 -1.85
CA TYR A 123 0.15 9.88 -3.30
C TYR A 123 1.28 10.60 -4.04
N LYS A 124 1.63 11.81 -3.61
CA LYS A 124 2.72 12.59 -4.23
C LYS A 124 4.05 11.83 -4.24
N THR A 125 4.42 11.25 -3.11
CA THR A 125 5.66 10.47 -3.00
C THR A 125 5.58 9.21 -3.88
N CYS A 126 4.48 8.46 -3.82
CA CYS A 126 4.28 7.30 -4.70
C CYS A 126 4.35 7.69 -6.18
N GLN A 127 3.77 8.83 -6.60
CA GLN A 127 3.85 9.28 -8.00
C GLN A 127 5.29 9.61 -8.42
N ARG A 128 6.10 10.24 -7.55
CA ARG A 128 7.53 10.48 -7.85
C ARG A 128 8.29 9.15 -8.04
N ILE A 129 7.99 8.15 -7.22
CA ILE A 129 8.60 6.82 -7.32
C ILE A 129 8.12 6.10 -8.59
N PHE A 130 6.81 6.11 -8.86
CA PHE A 130 6.21 5.34 -9.96
C PHE A 130 6.52 5.92 -11.34
N HIS A 131 6.77 7.23 -11.43
CA HIS A 131 7.10 7.91 -12.69
C HIS A 131 8.59 8.21 -12.84
N LYS A 132 9.43 7.53 -12.06
CA LYS A 132 10.86 7.67 -12.23
C LYS A 132 11.28 7.13 -13.60
N ASP A 133 12.06 7.91 -14.32
CA ASP A 133 12.68 7.47 -15.59
C ASP A 133 13.89 6.59 -15.29
N ASP A 134 13.67 5.28 -15.29
CA ASP A 134 14.71 4.27 -14.99
C ASP A 134 14.40 2.98 -15.76
N ALA A 135 15.45 2.22 -16.08
CA ALA A 135 15.38 0.94 -16.78
C ALA A 135 14.56 -0.15 -16.06
N ILE A 136 14.23 0.05 -14.78
CA ILE A 136 13.41 -0.84 -13.95
C ILE A 136 11.98 -0.31 -13.72
N THR A 137 11.60 0.75 -14.45
CA THR A 137 10.26 1.32 -14.47
C THR A 137 9.57 1.00 -15.79
N LEU A 138 8.50 0.20 -15.75
CA LEU A 138 7.73 -0.17 -16.94
C LEU A 138 6.56 0.80 -17.12
N THR A 139 6.62 1.63 -18.15
CA THR A 139 5.55 2.55 -18.52
C THR A 139 4.54 1.92 -19.49
N ARG A 140 3.45 2.61 -19.76
CA ARG A 140 2.45 2.17 -20.75
C ARG A 140 2.95 2.27 -22.20
N GLU A 141 3.93 3.11 -22.45
CA GLU A 141 4.53 3.39 -23.75
C GLU A 141 5.72 2.47 -24.06
N ASP A 142 6.20 1.72 -23.03
CA ASP A 142 7.36 0.85 -23.17
C ASP A 142 7.13 -0.26 -24.22
N LYS A 143 8.10 -0.45 -25.11
CA LYS A 143 8.07 -1.47 -26.16
C LYS A 143 7.97 -2.89 -25.59
N ASN A 144 8.56 -3.13 -24.42
CA ASN A 144 8.57 -4.44 -23.76
C ASN A 144 7.18 -4.82 -23.19
N ARG A 145 6.29 -3.85 -22.99
CA ARG A 145 4.98 -4.05 -22.37
C ARG A 145 4.19 -5.20 -22.97
N GLN A 146 4.13 -5.29 -24.29
CA GLN A 146 3.35 -6.32 -24.97
C GLN A 146 3.95 -7.74 -24.76
N GLY A 147 5.28 -7.82 -24.72
CA GLY A 147 5.98 -9.06 -24.42
C GLY A 147 5.72 -9.55 -22.99
N ILE A 148 5.80 -8.62 -22.01
CA ILE A 148 5.48 -8.88 -20.61
C ILE A 148 4.03 -9.37 -20.48
N ARG A 149 3.06 -8.62 -21.09
CA ARG A 149 1.64 -8.97 -21.04
C ARG A 149 1.35 -10.35 -21.62
N ARG A 150 1.95 -10.71 -22.76
CA ARG A 150 1.77 -12.03 -23.37
C ARG A 150 2.29 -13.15 -22.46
N ARG A 151 3.44 -12.96 -21.81
CA ARG A 151 3.99 -13.94 -20.87
C ARG A 151 3.10 -14.06 -19.62
N ALA A 152 2.64 -12.92 -19.07
CA ALA A 152 1.71 -12.89 -17.93
C ALA A 152 0.39 -13.62 -18.25
N MET A 153 -0.18 -13.39 -19.44
CA MET A 153 -1.39 -14.09 -19.88
C MET A 153 -1.17 -15.60 -19.98
N ARG A 154 -0.05 -16.03 -20.57
CA ARG A 154 0.31 -17.46 -20.66
C ARG A 154 0.43 -18.07 -19.26
N ARG A 155 1.13 -17.40 -18.35
CA ARG A 155 1.24 -17.81 -16.94
C ARG A 155 -0.14 -17.98 -16.29
N PHE A 156 -1.02 -17.01 -16.48
CA PHE A 156 -2.36 -17.03 -15.95
C PHE A 156 -3.17 -18.22 -16.49
N LEU A 157 -3.13 -18.49 -17.78
CA LEU A 157 -3.83 -19.61 -18.43
C LEU A 157 -3.32 -20.96 -17.93
N HIS A 158 -2.02 -21.10 -17.67
CA HIS A 158 -1.44 -22.33 -17.16
C HIS A 158 -1.54 -22.48 -15.63
N GLY A 159 -2.15 -21.52 -14.93
CA GLY A 159 -2.27 -21.59 -13.47
C GLY A 159 -0.97 -21.48 -12.70
N CYS A 160 0.11 -20.92 -13.31
CA CYS A 160 1.39 -20.76 -12.64
C CYS A 160 1.37 -19.61 -11.63
N PRO A 161 1.98 -19.75 -10.44
CA PRO A 161 2.09 -18.67 -9.47
C PRO A 161 2.96 -17.50 -10.02
N PRO A 162 2.77 -16.23 -9.52
CA PRO A 162 1.78 -15.86 -8.51
C PRO A 162 0.38 -15.78 -9.10
N ARG A 163 -0.58 -16.40 -8.46
CA ARG A 163 -1.99 -16.38 -8.88
C ARG A 163 -2.91 -16.76 -7.72
N LYS A 164 -3.91 -15.93 -7.44
CA LYS A 164 -4.99 -16.28 -6.53
C LYS A 164 -5.98 -17.23 -7.23
N ARG A 165 -6.38 -18.30 -6.53
CA ARG A 165 -7.31 -19.29 -7.10
C ARG A 165 -8.66 -18.71 -7.49
N THR A 166 -9.08 -17.65 -6.80
CA THR A 166 -10.39 -16.98 -6.97
C THR A 166 -10.30 -15.67 -7.74
N ASP A 167 -9.10 -15.18 -8.06
CA ASP A 167 -8.89 -13.90 -8.74
C ASP A 167 -8.72 -14.11 -10.25
N THR A 168 -9.39 -13.27 -11.03
CA THR A 168 -9.24 -13.18 -12.48
C THR A 168 -8.23 -12.12 -12.92
N SER A 169 -7.57 -11.46 -11.94
CA SER A 169 -6.58 -10.41 -12.18
C SER A 169 -5.27 -10.98 -12.75
N LEU A 170 -4.72 -10.30 -13.73
CA LEU A 170 -3.40 -10.58 -14.29
C LEU A 170 -2.28 -9.84 -13.56
N GLY A 171 -2.61 -9.05 -12.53
CA GLY A 171 -1.69 -8.11 -11.92
C GLY A 171 -0.41 -8.75 -11.39
N ASP A 172 -0.55 -9.77 -10.54
CA ASP A 172 0.59 -10.45 -9.93
C ASP A 172 1.45 -11.18 -10.97
N ALA A 173 0.80 -11.85 -11.92
CA ALA A 173 1.47 -12.51 -13.04
C ALA A 173 2.26 -11.50 -13.90
N PHE A 174 1.68 -10.31 -14.12
CA PHE A 174 2.31 -9.23 -14.86
C PHE A 174 3.52 -8.66 -14.11
N ASN A 175 3.36 -8.37 -12.83
CA ASN A 175 4.42 -7.86 -11.98
C ASN A 175 5.58 -8.87 -11.88
N TRP A 176 5.28 -10.17 -11.74
CA TRP A 176 6.31 -11.21 -11.72
C TRP A 176 7.12 -11.29 -13.02
N GLU A 177 6.45 -11.23 -14.18
CA GLU A 177 7.15 -11.24 -15.48
C GLU A 177 8.05 -10.01 -15.64
N TRP A 178 7.64 -8.86 -15.11
CA TRP A 178 8.46 -7.65 -15.09
C TRP A 178 9.65 -7.78 -14.12
N ILE A 179 9.43 -8.34 -12.94
CA ILE A 179 10.50 -8.63 -11.97
C ILE A 179 11.58 -9.51 -12.60
N ILE A 180 11.20 -10.59 -13.26
CA ILE A 180 12.13 -11.48 -13.97
C ILE A 180 12.91 -10.71 -15.04
N GLN A 181 12.24 -9.87 -15.83
CA GLN A 181 12.91 -9.09 -16.88
C GLN A 181 13.94 -8.15 -16.28
N CYS A 182 13.57 -7.36 -15.26
CA CYS A 182 14.49 -6.45 -14.56
C CYS A 182 15.70 -7.19 -13.96
N ALA A 183 15.45 -8.31 -13.29
CA ALA A 183 16.50 -9.11 -12.69
C ALA A 183 17.50 -9.65 -13.73
N LYS A 184 17.00 -10.08 -14.88
CA LYS A 184 17.81 -10.56 -16.00
C LYS A 184 18.65 -9.44 -16.61
N ASP A 185 18.02 -8.32 -16.94
CA ASP A 185 18.66 -7.19 -17.62
C ASP A 185 19.72 -6.53 -16.74
N GLN A 186 19.47 -6.44 -15.44
CA GLN A 186 20.39 -5.85 -14.46
C GLN A 186 21.35 -6.88 -13.82
N ASN A 187 21.24 -8.16 -14.15
CA ASN A 187 21.99 -9.25 -13.50
C ASN A 187 21.94 -9.14 -11.96
N ALA A 188 20.75 -8.97 -11.40
CA ALA A 188 20.51 -8.57 -10.00
C ALA A 188 19.87 -9.69 -9.18
N ASP A 189 20.05 -9.57 -7.84
CA ASP A 189 19.22 -10.25 -6.86
C ASP A 189 17.94 -9.43 -6.66
N VAL A 190 16.83 -10.08 -6.31
CA VAL A 190 15.54 -9.42 -6.09
C VAL A 190 15.05 -9.66 -4.69
N LEU A 191 14.63 -8.59 -4.03
CA LEU A 191 13.92 -8.60 -2.77
C LEU A 191 12.46 -8.24 -3.07
N ILE A 192 11.53 -9.08 -2.62
CA ILE A 192 10.08 -8.88 -2.79
C ILE A 192 9.50 -8.61 -1.42
N VAL A 193 8.70 -7.56 -1.30
CA VAL A 193 7.91 -7.30 -0.09
C VAL A 193 6.45 -7.49 -0.44
N SER A 194 5.87 -8.55 0.08
CA SER A 194 4.45 -8.88 -0.10
C SER A 194 3.96 -9.74 1.08
N ARG A 195 2.68 -9.59 1.42
CA ARG A 195 1.98 -10.46 2.35
C ARG A 195 1.01 -11.42 1.64
N ASP A 196 0.97 -11.34 0.32
CA ASP A 196 0.13 -12.24 -0.48
C ASP A 196 0.69 -13.65 -0.51
N SER A 197 -0.17 -14.63 -0.25
CA SER A 197 0.16 -16.05 -0.24
C SER A 197 0.64 -16.58 -1.61
N ASP A 198 0.38 -15.85 -2.67
CA ASP A 198 0.77 -16.21 -4.03
C ASP A 198 2.28 -16.11 -4.27
N TYR A 199 2.94 -15.19 -3.57
CA TYR A 199 4.40 -15.08 -3.59
C TYR A 199 5.08 -16.06 -2.64
N GLY A 200 4.37 -16.54 -1.61
CA GLY A 200 4.95 -17.47 -0.63
C GLY A 200 4.19 -17.51 0.69
N ILE A 201 4.83 -18.02 1.72
CA ILE A 201 4.25 -18.16 3.04
C ILE A 201 5.09 -17.48 4.12
N THR A 202 4.46 -17.08 5.21
CA THR A 202 5.15 -16.62 6.43
C THR A 202 4.97 -17.65 7.52
N PHE A 203 6.07 -18.13 8.08
CA PHE A 203 6.11 -19.06 9.18
C PHE A 203 7.15 -18.58 10.20
N ASP A 204 6.79 -18.53 11.46
CA ASP A 204 7.65 -18.07 12.55
C ASP A 204 8.34 -16.72 12.23
N ASP A 205 7.51 -15.72 11.87
CA ASP A 205 7.92 -14.36 11.45
C ASP A 205 8.92 -14.30 10.26
N LYS A 206 9.21 -15.41 9.61
CA LYS A 206 10.03 -15.47 8.41
C LYS A 206 9.20 -15.75 7.16
N SER A 207 9.46 -15.01 6.11
CA SER A 207 8.77 -15.20 4.83
C SER A 207 9.61 -16.09 3.91
N TYR A 208 8.95 -17.06 3.30
CA TYR A 208 9.54 -18.04 2.39
C TYR A 208 8.88 -17.89 1.03
N ILE A 209 9.67 -17.63 0.02
CA ILE A 209 9.15 -17.53 -1.34
C ILE A 209 8.69 -18.92 -1.83
N ASN A 210 7.63 -18.92 -2.64
CA ASN A 210 7.10 -20.13 -3.26
C ASN A 210 8.20 -20.86 -4.06
N ASP A 211 8.32 -22.18 -3.88
CA ASP A 211 9.38 -23.00 -4.49
C ASP A 211 9.35 -22.95 -6.02
N HIS A 212 8.17 -22.93 -6.62
CA HIS A 212 8.02 -22.79 -8.08
C HIS A 212 8.61 -21.44 -8.56
N LEU A 213 8.30 -20.33 -7.87
CA LEU A 213 8.83 -19.01 -8.22
C LEU A 213 10.35 -18.96 -8.04
N LYS A 214 10.87 -19.58 -6.98
CA LYS A 214 12.30 -19.66 -6.70
C LYS A 214 13.05 -20.45 -7.77
N GLN A 215 12.50 -21.59 -8.16
CA GLN A 215 13.06 -22.41 -9.22
C GLN A 215 13.06 -21.67 -10.56
N GLU A 216 11.90 -21.13 -10.96
CA GLU A 216 11.74 -20.37 -12.19
C GLU A 216 12.70 -19.17 -12.26
N PHE A 217 12.88 -18.45 -11.15
CA PHE A 217 13.81 -17.33 -11.07
C PHE A 217 15.25 -17.79 -11.34
N SER A 218 15.66 -18.91 -10.73
CA SER A 218 16.98 -19.50 -10.94
C SER A 218 17.22 -19.92 -12.41
N GLU A 219 16.20 -20.47 -13.06
CA GLU A 219 16.27 -20.93 -14.45
C GLU A 219 16.28 -19.76 -15.44
N ARG A 220 15.42 -18.76 -15.23
CA ARG A 220 15.22 -17.67 -16.19
C ARG A 220 16.20 -16.51 -16.03
N VAL A 221 16.72 -16.28 -14.81
CA VAL A 221 17.67 -15.20 -14.53
C VAL A 221 19.08 -15.75 -14.42
N SER A 222 19.37 -16.50 -13.36
CA SER A 222 20.68 -17.15 -13.15
C SER A 222 20.62 -18.04 -11.91
N ARG A 223 21.30 -19.19 -11.94
CA ARG A 223 21.51 -20.07 -10.77
C ARG A 223 22.23 -19.37 -9.60
N LYS A 224 22.92 -18.26 -9.87
CA LYS A 224 23.64 -17.45 -8.84
C LYS A 224 22.82 -16.31 -8.31
N ALA A 225 21.73 -15.93 -8.97
CA ALA A 225 20.83 -14.88 -8.54
C ALA A 225 19.88 -15.38 -7.45
N LYS A 226 19.52 -14.50 -6.53
CA LYS A 226 18.63 -14.82 -5.42
C LYS A 226 17.36 -14.01 -5.53
N VAL A 227 16.25 -14.65 -5.19
CA VAL A 227 14.97 -13.99 -4.92
C VAL A 227 14.58 -14.28 -3.49
N ILE A 228 14.23 -13.23 -2.73
CA ILE A 228 13.96 -13.31 -1.29
C ILE A 228 12.64 -12.60 -1.02
N LEU A 229 11.75 -13.25 -0.27
CA LEU A 229 10.47 -12.67 0.16
C LEU A 229 10.60 -12.09 1.57
N PHE A 230 10.00 -10.93 1.78
CA PHE A 230 9.86 -10.27 3.07
C PHE A 230 8.39 -9.96 3.32
N GLY A 231 7.93 -10.14 4.55
CA GLY A 231 6.59 -9.74 4.98
C GLY A 231 6.52 -8.27 5.40
N ARG A 232 7.69 -7.64 5.65
CA ARG A 232 7.82 -6.26 6.13
C ARG A 232 8.80 -5.47 5.26
N LEU A 233 8.42 -4.25 4.95
CA LEU A 233 9.24 -3.34 4.14
C LEU A 233 10.53 -2.92 4.89
N SER A 234 10.43 -2.71 6.20
CA SER A 234 11.57 -2.38 7.05
C SER A 234 12.68 -3.43 7.00
N GLU A 235 12.33 -4.72 6.92
CA GLU A 235 13.30 -5.81 6.80
C GLU A 235 14.03 -5.77 5.45
N ALA A 236 13.28 -5.50 4.38
CA ALA A 236 13.84 -5.37 3.05
C ALA A 236 14.75 -4.14 2.92
N LEU A 237 14.35 -2.98 3.48
CA LEU A 237 15.13 -1.74 3.44
C LEU A 237 16.47 -1.86 4.18
N ARG A 238 16.56 -2.64 5.25
CA ARG A 238 17.84 -2.95 5.92
C ARG A 238 18.85 -3.63 4.99
N GLN A 239 18.38 -4.33 3.96
CA GLN A 239 19.25 -4.94 2.94
C GLN A 239 19.92 -3.92 2.01
N PHE A 240 19.48 -2.66 2.06
CA PHE A 240 20.03 -1.49 1.35
C PHE A 240 20.78 -0.54 2.27
N ASP A 241 21.17 -1.02 3.45
CA ASP A 241 21.90 -0.26 4.47
C ASP A 241 21.12 0.98 4.97
N VAL A 242 19.76 0.92 4.92
CA VAL A 242 18.88 1.97 5.44
C VAL A 242 18.68 1.79 6.94
N GLU A 243 19.07 2.81 7.71
CA GLU A 243 18.82 2.84 9.14
C GLU A 243 17.36 3.20 9.44
N LEU A 244 16.72 2.40 10.28
CA LEU A 244 15.34 2.57 10.70
C LEU A 244 15.28 2.61 12.24
N SER A 245 14.58 3.61 12.78
CA SER A 245 14.32 3.65 14.22
C SER A 245 13.35 2.56 14.65
N LYS A 246 13.43 2.17 15.93
CA LYS A 246 12.51 1.18 16.52
C LYS A 246 11.05 1.61 16.33
N GLN A 247 10.73 2.90 16.52
CA GLN A 247 9.38 3.44 16.34
C GLN A 247 8.81 3.20 14.94
N VAL A 248 9.62 3.31 13.88
CA VAL A 248 9.19 3.05 12.50
C VAL A 248 8.89 1.56 12.29
N VAL A 249 9.71 0.69 12.85
CA VAL A 249 9.52 -0.78 12.76
C VAL A 249 8.27 -1.22 13.53
N ASP A 250 8.06 -0.67 14.72
CA ASP A 250 6.90 -0.98 15.56
C ASP A 250 5.60 -0.48 14.89
N ALA A 251 5.60 0.73 14.30
CA ALA A 251 4.45 1.26 13.56
C ALA A 251 4.08 0.40 12.34
N GLU A 252 5.06 -0.11 11.60
CA GLU A 252 4.81 -1.04 10.50
C GLU A 252 4.23 -2.37 11.02
N ALA A 253 4.74 -2.87 12.15
CA ALA A 253 4.25 -4.11 12.75
C ALA A 253 2.78 -4.01 13.15
N GLU A 254 2.34 -2.87 13.71
CA GLU A 254 0.94 -2.60 14.04
C GLU A 254 0.04 -2.68 12.81
N VAL A 255 0.45 -2.04 11.70
CA VAL A 255 -0.31 -2.07 10.43
C VAL A 255 -0.37 -3.49 9.87
N ALA A 256 0.74 -4.21 9.90
CA ALA A 256 0.80 -5.58 9.41
C ALA A 256 -0.08 -6.55 10.22
N ALA A 257 -0.17 -6.37 11.55
CA ALA A 257 -1.05 -7.14 12.42
C ALA A 257 -2.53 -6.85 12.11
N ALA A 258 -2.92 -5.57 12.00
CA ALA A 258 -4.28 -5.18 11.66
C ALA A 258 -4.73 -5.71 10.27
N ALA A 259 -3.81 -5.77 9.31
CA ALA A 259 -4.09 -6.32 7.98
C ALA A 259 -4.36 -7.84 8.00
N LYS A 260 -3.73 -8.60 8.91
CA LYS A 260 -3.99 -10.04 9.08
C LYS A 260 -5.41 -10.30 9.60
N ASP A 261 -5.87 -9.51 10.58
CA ASP A 261 -7.20 -9.64 11.17
C ASP A 261 -8.32 -9.29 10.17
N SER A 262 -8.06 -8.37 9.25
CA SER A 262 -9.04 -7.92 8.24
C SER A 262 -9.15 -8.83 7.01
N SER A 263 -8.25 -9.79 6.82
CA SER A 263 -8.24 -10.70 5.66
C SER A 263 -9.42 -11.67 5.58
N GLY A 264 -10.21 -11.80 6.66
CA GLY A 264 -11.43 -12.61 6.72
C GLY A 264 -12.68 -11.96 6.10
N THR A 265 -12.65 -10.65 5.79
CA THR A 265 -13.82 -9.94 5.25
C THR A 265 -13.79 -9.90 3.73
N SER A 266 -14.89 -10.33 3.08
CA SER A 266 -15.01 -10.39 1.61
C SER A 266 -14.77 -9.02 0.97
N LEU A 267 -14.09 -8.98 -0.19
CA LEU A 267 -13.93 -7.78 -1.02
C LEU A 267 -15.27 -7.14 -1.41
N LEU A 268 -16.34 -7.96 -1.56
CA LEU A 268 -17.70 -7.52 -1.85
C LEU A 268 -18.31 -6.72 -0.69
N ASP A 269 -18.05 -7.12 0.55
CA ASP A 269 -18.54 -6.42 1.73
C ASP A 269 -17.80 -5.09 1.89
N ARG A 270 -16.50 -5.07 1.61
CA ARG A 270 -15.70 -3.84 1.58
C ARG A 270 -16.16 -2.85 0.49
N ALA A 271 -16.54 -3.34 -0.69
CA ALA A 271 -17.06 -2.49 -1.77
C ALA A 271 -18.39 -1.84 -1.38
N LYS A 272 -19.30 -2.56 -0.74
CA LYS A 272 -20.58 -2.03 -0.23
C LYS A 272 -20.38 -0.98 0.86
N ASP A 273 -19.41 -1.19 1.75
CA ASP A 273 -19.07 -0.22 2.80
C ASP A 273 -18.47 1.07 2.21
N VAL A 274 -17.64 0.95 1.17
CA VAL A 274 -17.09 2.08 0.42
C VAL A 274 -18.20 2.88 -0.26
N GLU A 275 -19.13 2.21 -0.93
CA GLU A 275 -20.27 2.85 -1.60
C GLU A 275 -21.18 3.59 -0.61
N LYS A 276 -21.46 2.98 0.54
CA LYS A 276 -22.22 3.58 1.62
C LYS A 276 -21.52 4.80 2.23
N ALA A 277 -20.20 4.72 2.44
CA ALA A 277 -19.40 5.82 2.98
C ALA A 277 -19.29 6.98 1.98
N LEU A 278 -19.15 6.72 0.68
CA LEU A 278 -19.16 7.73 -0.37
C LEU A 278 -20.51 8.43 -0.45
N ALA A 279 -21.62 7.70 -0.39
CA ALA A 279 -22.98 8.27 -0.39
C ALA A 279 -23.21 9.16 0.84
N GLU A 280 -22.64 8.82 1.98
CA GLU A 280 -22.75 9.64 3.21
C GLU A 280 -21.91 10.92 3.12
N ILE A 281 -20.74 10.87 2.52
CA ILE A 281 -19.89 12.02 2.19
C ILE A 281 -20.64 12.95 1.21
N GLU A 282 -21.19 12.42 0.14
CA GLU A 282 -21.97 13.20 -0.82
C GLU A 282 -23.18 13.90 -0.18
N ARG A 283 -23.91 13.22 0.72
CA ARG A 283 -25.02 13.84 1.48
C ARG A 283 -24.54 14.99 2.37
N GLN A 284 -23.38 14.87 3.01
CA GLN A 284 -22.83 15.90 3.89
C GLN A 284 -22.31 17.13 3.14
N PHE A 285 -21.84 16.95 1.90
CA PHE A 285 -21.26 18.02 1.07
C PHE A 285 -22.19 18.55 -0.02
N SER A 286 -23.31 17.88 -0.34
CA SER A 286 -24.26 18.26 -1.37
C SER A 286 -24.88 19.67 -1.19
N PRO A 287 -25.15 20.21 0.02
CA PRO A 287 -25.68 21.55 0.16
C PRO A 287 -24.68 22.68 -0.15
N ARG A 288 -23.38 22.42 -0.04
CA ARG A 288 -22.33 23.43 -0.26
C ARG A 288 -21.75 23.43 -1.67
N ALA A 289 -21.73 22.30 -2.34
CA ALA A 289 -21.21 22.20 -3.71
C ALA A 289 -22.11 22.89 -4.73
N LYS A 290 -23.42 22.94 -4.52
CA LYS A 290 -24.36 23.66 -5.41
C LYS A 290 -24.18 25.18 -5.42
N ASN A 291 -23.61 25.76 -4.34
CA ASN A 291 -23.37 27.20 -4.25
C ASN A 291 -21.99 27.63 -4.82
N LEU A 292 -21.03 26.71 -4.95
CA LEU A 292 -19.73 27.02 -5.52
C LEU A 292 -19.71 26.97 -7.06
N PHE A 293 -20.62 26.23 -7.68
CA PHE A 293 -20.76 26.16 -9.14
C PHE A 293 -21.61 27.30 -9.73
N LYS A 294 -22.37 28.05 -8.91
CA LYS A 294 -23.16 29.21 -9.36
C LYS A 294 -22.39 30.53 -9.42
N LEU A 295 -21.16 30.59 -8.92
CA LEU A 295 -20.34 31.82 -8.87
C LEU A 295 -19.30 31.94 -10.01
N ASN A 296 -19.25 30.99 -10.95
CA ASN A 296 -18.32 31.05 -12.08
C ASN A 296 -18.98 31.08 -13.47
N VAL A 297 -20.24 31.50 -13.54
CA VAL A 297 -20.96 31.77 -14.81
C VAL A 297 -21.70 33.10 -14.69
N GLU A 298 -20.92 34.18 -14.53
CA GLU A 298 -21.30 35.54 -14.89
C GLU A 298 -20.03 36.30 -15.31
#